data_11bc4602e19535b366db682e2766ea78
#
_entry.id   11bc4602e19535b366db682e2766ea78
#
_cell.length_a   1.000
_cell.length_b   1.000
_cell.length_c   1.000
_cell.angle_alpha   90.00
_cell.angle_beta   90.00
_cell.angle_gamma   90.00
#
_symmetry.space_group_name_H-M   'P 1'
#
loop_
_entity.id
_entity.type
_entity.pdbx_description
1 polymer ?
#
loop_
_entity_poly.entity_id
_entity_poly.type
_entity_poly.pdbx_seq_one_letter_code
_entity_poly.pdbx_strand_id
1 'polypeptide(L)'
;LRIAVHTDTGGLEARNQELTEQRAQTVAERLKTMGVDSKRLLPEGLGSREARYPQGTREQRRLDRRVEFGIEVAAPVERQAVLEEKAP
;
A
#
# COMPACT_ATOMS: atom_id res chain seq x y z
N LEU A 1 6.03 0.10 8.36
CA LEU A 1 5.14 0.90 7.52
C LEU A 1 4.90 0.20 6.18
N ARG A 2 3.69 -0.16 5.94
CA ARG A 2 3.28 -0.78 4.68
C ARG A 2 3.01 0.31 3.65
N ILE A 3 3.51 0.11 2.44
CA ILE A 3 3.30 1.01 1.32
C ILE A 3 2.62 0.20 0.23
N ALA A 4 1.32 0.36 0.07
CA ALA A 4 0.55 -0.39 -0.91
C ALA A 4 0.22 0.50 -2.09
N VAL A 5 0.71 0.12 -3.27
CA VAL A 5 0.49 0.88 -4.49
C VAL A 5 -0.48 0.15 -5.39
N HIS A 6 -1.49 0.85 -5.83
CA HIS A 6 -2.58 0.34 -6.65
C HIS A 6 -2.65 1.07 -7.98
N THR A 7 -3.26 0.42 -8.95
CA THR A 7 -3.59 1.07 -10.22
C THR A 7 -5.00 0.68 -10.66
N ASP A 8 -5.46 1.26 -11.76
CA ASP A 8 -6.75 0.89 -12.32
C ASP A 8 -6.64 -0.38 -13.17
N THR A 9 -7.77 -0.84 -13.70
CA THR A 9 -7.84 -2.09 -14.46
C THR A 9 -7.44 -1.96 -15.92
N GLY A 10 -6.96 -0.80 -16.34
CA GLY A 10 -6.52 -0.62 -17.72
C GLY A 10 -5.23 -1.38 -18.00
N GLY A 11 -5.15 -1.96 -19.21
CA GLY A 11 -3.95 -2.68 -19.63
C GLY A 11 -3.86 -4.08 -19.08
N LEU A 12 -2.68 -4.68 -19.21
CA LEU A 12 -2.41 -6.06 -18.79
C LEU A 12 -2.10 -6.10 -17.30
N GLU A 13 -2.69 -7.04 -16.60
CA GLU A 13 -2.48 -7.17 -15.15
C GLU A 13 -1.02 -7.43 -14.80
N ALA A 14 -0.32 -8.25 -15.56
CA ALA A 14 1.09 -8.53 -15.31
C ALA A 14 1.91 -7.24 -15.36
N ARG A 15 1.58 -6.36 -16.28
CA ARG A 15 2.26 -5.08 -16.40
C ARG A 15 1.88 -4.14 -15.27
N ASN A 16 0.63 -4.15 -14.87
CA ASN A 16 0.15 -3.36 -13.74
C ASN A 16 0.83 -3.79 -12.45
N GLN A 17 1.02 -5.09 -12.27
CA GLN A 17 1.72 -5.62 -11.11
C GLN A 17 3.15 -5.12 -11.08
N GLU A 18 3.86 -5.22 -12.18
CA GLU A 18 5.24 -4.76 -12.26
C GLU A 18 5.34 -3.25 -12.02
N LEU A 19 4.46 -2.49 -12.64
CA LEU A 19 4.43 -1.04 -12.50
C LEU A 19 4.21 -0.62 -11.05
N THR A 20 3.26 -1.24 -10.36
CA THR A 20 2.97 -0.90 -8.98
C THR A 20 4.08 -1.33 -8.04
N GLU A 21 4.76 -2.45 -8.33
CA GLU A 21 5.92 -2.86 -7.57
C GLU A 21 7.05 -1.84 -7.69
N GLN A 22 7.33 -1.37 -8.89
CA GLN A 22 8.35 -0.36 -9.12
C GLN A 22 8.00 0.93 -8.40
N ARG A 23 6.75 1.34 -8.45
CA ARG A 23 6.31 2.55 -7.77
C ARG A 23 6.42 2.42 -6.25
N ALA A 24 6.07 1.26 -5.72
CA ALA A 24 6.20 1.01 -4.29
C ALA A 24 7.66 1.13 -3.85
N GLN A 25 8.58 0.58 -4.63
CA GLN A 25 10.00 0.69 -4.34
C GLN A 25 10.47 2.14 -4.41
N THR A 26 9.99 2.90 -5.38
CA THR A 26 10.35 4.31 -5.51
C THR A 26 9.90 5.09 -4.28
N VAL A 27 8.70 4.84 -3.80
CA VAL A 27 8.19 5.50 -2.59
C VAL A 27 9.04 5.11 -1.38
N ALA A 28 9.38 3.83 -1.25
CA ALA A 28 10.21 3.35 -0.16
C ALA A 28 11.59 4.01 -0.18
N GLU A 29 12.21 4.11 -1.35
CA GLU A 29 13.52 4.77 -1.50
C GLU A 29 13.43 6.24 -1.08
N ARG A 30 12.36 6.90 -1.46
CA ARG A 30 12.15 8.29 -1.09
C ARG A 30 12.06 8.45 0.43
N LEU A 31 11.33 7.57 1.08
CA LEU A 31 11.20 7.61 2.53
C LEU A 31 12.53 7.33 3.22
N LYS A 32 13.34 6.44 2.67
CA LYS A 32 14.68 6.18 3.19
C LYS A 32 15.54 7.43 3.14
N THR A 33 15.50 8.16 2.05
CA THR A 33 16.26 9.42 1.95
C THR A 33 15.76 10.46 2.93
N MET A 34 14.54 10.34 3.40
CA MET A 34 13.95 11.24 4.39
C MET A 34 14.20 10.79 5.83
N GLY A 35 14.97 9.72 6.00
CA GLY A 35 15.38 9.27 7.33
C GLY A 35 14.63 8.07 7.89
N VAL A 36 13.74 7.47 7.11
CA VAL A 36 13.02 6.29 7.59
C VAL A 36 13.89 5.04 7.40
N ASP A 37 14.03 4.26 8.47
CA ASP A 37 14.81 3.03 8.43
C ASP A 37 14.17 2.04 7.44
N SER A 38 15.00 1.51 6.53
CA SER A 38 14.54 0.58 5.51
C SER A 38 13.88 -0.67 6.10
N LYS A 39 14.29 -1.08 7.29
CA LYS A 39 13.70 -2.23 7.97
C LYS A 39 12.25 -2.02 8.36
N ARG A 40 11.82 -0.78 8.39
CA ARG A 40 10.45 -0.41 8.78
C ARG A 40 9.55 -0.20 7.57
N LEU A 41 10.07 -0.40 6.36
CA LEU A 41 9.33 -0.16 5.13
C LEU A 41 8.97 -1.48 4.46
N LEU A 42 7.70 -1.65 4.14
CA LEU A 42 7.19 -2.84 3.48
C LEU A 42 6.48 -2.40 2.18
N PRO A 43 7.24 -2.22 1.10
CA PRO A 43 6.63 -1.82 -0.17
C PRO A 43 5.95 -3.01 -0.86
N GLU A 44 4.77 -2.76 -1.40
CA GLU A 44 3.99 -3.79 -2.06
C GLU A 44 3.22 -3.20 -3.23
N GLY A 45 3.40 -3.79 -4.40
CA GLY A 45 2.61 -3.45 -5.57
C GLY A 45 1.45 -4.42 -5.70
N LEU A 46 0.25 -3.90 -5.80
CA LEU A 46 -0.96 -4.73 -5.85
C LEU A 46 -1.63 -4.73 -7.22
N GLY A 47 -1.05 -4.07 -8.21
CA GLY A 47 -1.65 -4.02 -9.53
C GLY A 47 -3.07 -3.46 -9.45
N SER A 48 -3.99 -4.05 -10.18
CA SER A 48 -5.39 -3.65 -10.17
C SER A 48 -6.26 -4.57 -9.33
N ARG A 49 -5.66 -5.46 -8.55
CA ARG A 49 -6.42 -6.48 -7.80
C ARG A 49 -7.39 -5.91 -6.78
N GLU A 50 -7.12 -4.71 -6.30
CA GLU A 50 -7.99 -4.04 -5.34
C GLU A 50 -8.57 -2.76 -5.89
N ALA A 51 -8.79 -2.73 -7.20
CA ALA A 51 -9.46 -1.62 -7.83
C ALA A 51 -10.92 -1.56 -7.38
N ARG A 52 -11.35 -0.36 -6.98
CA ARG A 52 -12.71 -0.14 -6.51
C ARG A 52 -13.69 0.06 -7.64
N TYR A 53 -13.19 0.48 -8.78
CA TYR A 53 -14.01 0.84 -9.94
C TYR A 53 -13.52 0.09 -11.18
N PRO A 54 -13.61 -1.25 -11.21
CA PRO A 54 -13.03 -2.03 -12.30
C PRO A 54 -13.61 -1.69 -13.68
N GLN A 55 -14.82 -1.16 -13.72
CA GLN A 55 -15.45 -0.71 -14.96
C GLN A 55 -15.90 0.73 -14.85
N GLY A 56 -15.18 1.51 -14.07
CA GLY A 56 -15.59 2.87 -13.78
C GLY A 56 -15.28 3.87 -14.88
N THR A 57 -15.73 5.07 -14.67
CA THR A 57 -15.43 6.21 -15.54
C THR A 57 -13.95 6.57 -15.41
N ARG A 58 -13.50 7.48 -16.27
CA ARG A 58 -12.13 7.98 -16.22
C ARG A 58 -11.80 8.58 -14.86
N GLU A 59 -12.71 9.35 -14.31
CA GLU A 59 -12.50 9.96 -12.99
C GLU A 59 -12.45 8.94 -11.88
N GLN A 60 -13.32 7.93 -11.95
CA GLN A 60 -13.32 6.87 -10.95
C GLN A 60 -12.04 6.04 -11.03
N ARG A 61 -11.55 5.76 -12.24
CA ARG A 61 -10.29 5.02 -12.40
C ARG A 61 -9.12 5.78 -11.82
N ARG A 62 -9.15 7.10 -11.87
CA ARG A 62 -8.11 7.90 -11.26
C ARG A 62 -8.02 7.63 -9.76
N LEU A 63 -9.13 7.37 -9.11
CA LEU A 63 -9.16 7.06 -7.69
C LEU A 63 -8.54 5.70 -7.38
N ASP A 64 -8.50 4.81 -8.37
CA ASP A 64 -7.84 3.51 -8.20
C ASP A 64 -6.32 3.61 -8.29
N ARG A 65 -5.80 4.64 -8.93
CA ARG A 65 -4.36 4.88 -9.00
C ARG A 65 -3.93 5.63 -7.74
N ARG A 66 -3.59 4.85 -6.72
CA ARG A 66 -3.36 5.43 -5.39
C ARG A 66 -2.27 4.71 -4.63
N VAL A 67 -1.74 5.39 -3.64
CA VAL A 67 -0.81 4.82 -2.67
C VAL A 67 -1.50 4.86 -1.31
N GLU A 68 -1.50 3.73 -0.63
CA GLU A 68 -2.03 3.63 0.72
C GLU A 68 -0.92 3.29 1.69
N PHE A 69 -0.91 3.95 2.83
CA PHE A 69 0.06 3.68 3.89
C PHE A 69 -0.64 3.02 5.06
N GLY A 70 0.00 2.00 5.61
CA GLY A 70 -0.54 1.32 6.78
C GLY A 70 0.55 1.05 7.79
N ILE A 71 0.19 1.07 9.06
CA ILE A 71 1.13 0.75 10.12
C ILE A 71 1.01 -0.73 10.43
N GLU A 72 2.11 -1.44 10.25
CA GLU A 72 2.20 -2.84 10.62
C GLU A 72 2.76 -2.97 12.01
N VAL A 73 2.14 -3.80 12.80
CA VAL A 73 2.57 -4.04 14.17
C VAL A 73 3.02 -5.49 14.26
N ALA A 74 4.22 -5.69 14.80
CA ALA A 74 4.81 -7.02 14.88
C ALA A 74 3.95 -8.03 15.63
N ALA A 75 3.23 -7.58 16.63
CA ALA A 75 2.34 -8.42 17.41
C ALA A 75 1.01 -7.70 17.61
N PRO A 76 0.25 -7.49 16.54
CA PRO A 76 -0.95 -6.64 16.62
C PRO A 76 -2.00 -7.14 17.61
N VAL A 77 -2.19 -8.44 17.71
CA VAL A 77 -3.17 -9.00 18.63
C VAL A 77 -2.77 -8.73 20.07
N GLU A 78 -1.53 -8.97 20.39
CA GLU A 78 -1.03 -8.71 21.73
C GLU A 78 -1.13 -7.25 22.10
N ARG A 79 -0.80 -6.40 21.15
CA ARG A 79 -0.86 -4.97 21.36
C ARG A 79 -2.27 -4.53 21.65
N GLN A 80 -3.22 -5.03 20.88
CA GLN A 80 -4.61 -4.68 21.06
C GLN A 80 -5.12 -5.16 22.41
N ALA A 81 -4.77 -6.38 22.76
CA ALA A 81 -5.16 -6.94 24.05
C ALA A 81 -4.64 -6.08 25.20
N VAL A 82 -3.39 -5.64 25.11
CA VAL A 82 -2.80 -4.79 26.14
C VAL A 82 -3.54 -3.47 26.24
N LEU A 83 -3.88 -2.88 25.12
CA LEU A 83 -4.63 -1.63 25.11
C LEU A 83 -6.01 -1.79 25.71
N GLU A 84 -6.67 -2.87 25.39
CA GLU A 84 -7.99 -3.17 25.93
C GLU A 84 -7.96 -3.34 27.45
N GLU A 85 -6.95 -4.03 27.94
CA GLU A 85 -6.77 -4.21 29.37
C GLU A 85 -6.57 -2.90 30.09
N LYS A 86 -5.93 -1.95 29.44
CA LYS A 86 -5.66 -0.65 30.03
C LYS A 86 -6.81 0.32 29.91
N ALA A 87 -7.80 -0.06 29.15
CA ALA A 87 -8.94 0.81 28.87
C ALA A 87 -10.21 0.47 29.63
N PRO A 88 -10.20 -0.32 30.66
CA PRO A 88 -11.41 -0.60 31.43
C PRO A 88 -12.00 0.61 32.11
#